data_fa6d5023e61fa1d744d3a2848fcb8174
#
_entry.id   fa6d5023e61fa1d744d3a2848fcb8174
#
_cell.length_a   1.000
_cell.length_b   1.000
_cell.length_c   1.000
_cell.angle_alpha   90.00
_cell.angle_beta   90.00
_cell.angle_gamma   90.00
#
_symmetry.space_group_name_H-M   'P 1'
#
loop_
_entity.id
_entity.type
_entity.pdbx_description
1 polymer ?
#
loop_
_entity_poly.entity_id
_entity_poly.type
_entity_poly.pdbx_seq_one_letter_code
_entity_poly.pdbx_strand_id
1 'polypeptide(L)'
;MKMNWKIHRVGFLLLNLVWSLPWFFIVYPSVAAERILIATPSRGLFEFPAVVAIRKGYYKDEGLEADKVQMQPAIAVKALIAGDVDYLLAWGSAIRAAVTGVPLKAVVGMAYRPLHVLIARPDIKTPKDLKGKIIGVDSVAGTVDYLSRVAVRHFGFEPEKDVKIIVSGESPTRLAAIRAGSIDATPIDVAFAMKAEDEGFKRLIYLGDIIELPLSGIAVMDKKLQTQREQVKKVVRATVRGTRFMKQNRAETIQMLSDYLHITPSQAAKAYDASINSFTDDGMISDKGVNLDVQLTKERLKMTKDIPLNQLVDWSLVKELK
;
A
#
# COMPACT_ATOMS: atom_id res chain seq x y z
N MET A 1 -45.30 -70.96 65.64
CA MET A 1 -43.94 -70.97 66.19
C MET A 1 -43.27 -69.69 65.73
N LYS A 2 -43.08 -68.74 66.63
CA LYS A 2 -42.59 -67.41 66.34
C LYS A 2 -41.09 -67.35 66.58
N MET A 3 -40.31 -66.89 65.60
CA MET A 3 -38.90 -66.64 65.80
C MET A 3 -38.57 -65.17 65.43
N ASN A 4 -38.25 -64.40 66.46
CA ASN A 4 -37.81 -63.00 66.35
C ASN A 4 -36.33 -62.97 66.03
N TRP A 5 -35.94 -62.18 65.01
CA TRP A 5 -34.56 -61.87 64.77
C TRP A 5 -34.38 -60.31 64.81
N LYS A 6 -33.61 -59.85 65.77
CA LYS A 6 -33.15 -58.49 65.92
C LYS A 6 -31.90 -58.32 65.02
N ILE A 7 -31.98 -57.40 64.09
CA ILE A 7 -30.83 -56.94 63.35
C ILE A 7 -30.34 -55.64 63.91
N HIS A 8 -29.06 -55.64 64.33
CA HIS A 8 -28.34 -54.40 64.81
C HIS A 8 -28.06 -53.52 63.63
N ARG A 9 -28.44 -52.22 63.75
CA ARG A 9 -28.06 -51.17 62.90
C ARG A 9 -26.64 -50.74 63.30
N VAL A 10 -25.62 -51.02 62.47
CA VAL A 10 -24.32 -50.39 62.51
C VAL A 10 -24.37 -49.21 61.51
N GLY A 11 -24.30 -47.99 62.03
CA GLY A 11 -24.28 -46.77 61.23
C GLY A 11 -22.91 -46.58 60.60
N PHE A 12 -22.85 -46.58 59.28
CA PHE A 12 -21.67 -46.13 58.51
C PHE A 12 -21.82 -44.61 58.22
N LEU A 13 -21.09 -43.80 58.96
CA LEU A 13 -20.89 -42.39 58.65
C LEU A 13 -19.82 -42.32 57.54
N LEU A 14 -20.29 -42.19 56.31
CA LEU A 14 -19.40 -41.83 55.16
C LEU A 14 -19.20 -40.31 55.22
N LEU A 15 -18.03 -39.89 55.66
CA LEU A 15 -17.53 -38.52 55.56
C LEU A 15 -17.25 -38.19 54.08
N ASN A 16 -18.16 -37.51 53.40
CA ASN A 16 -17.90 -36.92 52.08
C ASN A 16 -17.04 -35.68 52.27
N LEU A 17 -15.72 -35.84 52.20
CA LEU A 17 -14.77 -34.71 52.05
C LEU A 17 -14.81 -34.30 50.58
N VAL A 18 -15.71 -33.36 50.26
CA VAL A 18 -15.69 -32.69 48.96
C VAL A 18 -14.48 -31.76 48.99
N TRP A 19 -13.43 -32.13 48.29
CA TRP A 19 -12.30 -31.24 47.99
C TRP A 19 -12.79 -30.14 47.08
N SER A 20 -13.17 -29.00 47.63
CA SER A 20 -13.36 -27.73 46.90
C SER A 20 -11.99 -27.16 46.54
N LEU A 21 -11.41 -27.63 45.45
CA LEU A 21 -10.30 -26.90 44.79
C LEU A 21 -10.88 -25.57 44.26
N PRO A 22 -10.34 -24.43 44.73
CA PRO A 22 -10.69 -23.16 44.14
C PRO A 22 -10.19 -23.15 42.69
N TRP A 23 -11.11 -23.20 41.74
CA TRP A 23 -10.79 -22.91 40.34
C TRP A 23 -10.40 -21.44 40.27
N PHE A 24 -9.10 -21.17 40.36
CA PHE A 24 -8.56 -19.87 39.97
C PHE A 24 -8.79 -19.73 38.47
N PHE A 25 -9.91 -19.14 38.07
CA PHE A 25 -10.06 -18.58 36.74
C PHE A 25 -9.04 -17.47 36.64
N ILE A 26 -7.88 -17.77 36.01
CA ILE A 26 -6.95 -16.74 35.57
C ILE A 26 -7.70 -16.02 34.43
N VAL A 27 -8.41 -14.96 34.81
CA VAL A 27 -8.97 -14.00 33.84
C VAL A 27 -7.76 -13.28 33.27
N TYR A 28 -7.25 -13.76 32.15
CA TYR A 28 -6.33 -12.97 31.34
C TYR A 28 -7.10 -11.72 30.92
N PRO A 29 -6.64 -10.51 31.27
CA PRO A 29 -7.27 -9.31 30.75
C PRO A 29 -7.21 -9.40 29.23
N SER A 30 -8.36 -9.53 28.58
CA SER A 30 -8.47 -9.35 27.15
C SER A 30 -8.09 -7.89 26.89
N VAL A 31 -6.84 -7.65 26.52
CA VAL A 31 -6.42 -6.34 26.04
C VAL A 31 -7.23 -6.10 24.77
N ALA A 32 -8.21 -5.20 24.84
CA ALA A 32 -8.97 -4.82 23.67
C ALA A 32 -8.01 -4.40 22.57
N ALA A 33 -8.22 -4.89 21.34
CA ALA A 33 -7.36 -4.53 20.22
C ALA A 33 -7.39 -3.02 20.02
N GLU A 34 -6.23 -2.41 19.89
CA GLU A 34 -6.07 -0.98 19.70
C GLU A 34 -6.50 -0.61 18.29
N ARG A 35 -7.53 0.24 18.16
CA ARG A 35 -8.04 0.65 16.84
C ARG A 35 -7.12 1.67 16.21
N ILE A 36 -6.80 1.47 14.93
CA ILE A 36 -5.99 2.40 14.13
C ILE A 36 -6.69 2.69 12.79
N LEU A 37 -6.58 3.93 12.34
CA LEU A 37 -7.13 4.41 11.07
C LEU A 37 -6.00 4.72 10.08
N ILE A 38 -6.04 4.08 8.90
CA ILE A 38 -5.07 4.27 7.83
C ILE A 38 -5.76 4.99 6.66
N ALA A 39 -5.40 6.25 6.42
CA ALA A 39 -5.90 7.00 5.28
C ALA A 39 -5.21 6.55 3.99
N THR A 40 -6.00 6.34 2.93
CA THR A 40 -5.52 5.99 1.59
C THR A 40 -6.22 6.84 0.53
N PRO A 41 -5.53 7.25 -0.57
CA PRO A 41 -6.14 8.13 -1.57
C PRO A 41 -7.17 7.42 -2.46
N SER A 42 -6.93 6.16 -2.79
CA SER A 42 -7.77 5.39 -3.70
C SER A 42 -7.57 3.90 -3.48
N ARG A 43 -8.41 3.09 -4.14
CA ARG A 43 -8.22 1.66 -4.23
C ARG A 43 -7.26 1.33 -5.38
N GLY A 44 -6.22 0.54 -5.10
CA GLY A 44 -5.24 0.17 -6.12
C GLY A 44 -4.23 -0.86 -5.63
N LEU A 45 -3.38 -1.32 -6.55
CA LEU A 45 -2.34 -2.30 -6.23
C LEU A 45 -1.27 -1.71 -5.28
N PHE A 46 -1.05 -0.40 -5.32
CA PHE A 46 -0.05 0.28 -4.48
C PHE A 46 -0.30 0.12 -2.96
N GLU A 47 -1.55 -0.03 -2.55
CA GLU A 47 -1.93 -0.22 -1.14
C GLU A 47 -2.10 -1.70 -0.75
N PHE A 48 -1.99 -2.60 -1.72
CA PHE A 48 -2.36 -3.99 -1.55
C PHE A 48 -1.58 -4.74 -0.46
N PRO A 49 -0.30 -4.45 -0.16
CA PRO A 49 0.38 -5.04 1.00
C PRO A 49 -0.34 -4.80 2.32
N ALA A 50 -0.85 -3.59 2.55
CA ALA A 50 -1.63 -3.27 3.76
C ALA A 50 -2.99 -3.99 3.76
N VAL A 51 -3.64 -4.12 2.58
CA VAL A 51 -4.88 -4.90 2.42
C VAL A 51 -4.66 -6.36 2.76
N VAL A 52 -3.57 -6.96 2.28
CA VAL A 52 -3.18 -8.33 2.62
C VAL A 52 -2.94 -8.45 4.12
N ALA A 53 -2.22 -7.51 4.73
CA ALA A 53 -1.96 -7.53 6.17
C ALA A 53 -3.26 -7.47 6.99
N ILE A 54 -4.26 -6.68 6.57
CA ILE A 54 -5.58 -6.64 7.19
C ILE A 54 -6.31 -7.98 7.01
N ARG A 55 -6.42 -8.49 5.77
CA ARG A 55 -7.17 -9.71 5.45
C ARG A 55 -6.57 -10.96 6.05
N LYS A 56 -5.23 -11.04 6.16
CA LYS A 56 -4.52 -12.15 6.81
C LYS A 56 -4.47 -12.02 8.33
N GLY A 57 -5.02 -10.95 8.89
CA GLY A 57 -5.04 -10.72 10.34
C GLY A 57 -3.70 -10.30 10.94
N TYR A 58 -2.70 -9.89 10.15
CA TYR A 58 -1.38 -9.54 10.67
C TYR A 58 -1.39 -8.33 11.60
N TYR A 59 -2.30 -7.37 11.40
CA TYR A 59 -2.52 -6.31 12.38
C TYR A 59 -3.15 -6.84 13.67
N LYS A 60 -4.11 -7.78 13.56
CA LYS A 60 -4.74 -8.41 14.73
C LYS A 60 -3.75 -9.22 15.56
N ASP A 61 -2.82 -9.92 14.91
CA ASP A 61 -1.72 -10.64 15.59
C ASP A 61 -0.86 -9.70 16.46
N GLU A 62 -0.76 -8.42 16.06
CA GLU A 62 -0.06 -7.37 16.80
C GLU A 62 -0.95 -6.65 17.83
N GLY A 63 -2.21 -7.11 18.01
CA GLY A 63 -3.17 -6.46 18.91
C GLY A 63 -3.75 -5.16 18.36
N LEU A 64 -3.75 -4.97 17.02
CA LEU A 64 -4.30 -3.79 16.35
C LEU A 64 -5.54 -4.15 15.54
N GLU A 65 -6.56 -3.31 15.61
CA GLU A 65 -7.70 -3.34 14.70
C GLU A 65 -7.54 -2.21 13.67
N ALA A 66 -7.11 -2.58 12.45
CA ALA A 66 -6.77 -1.63 11.40
C ALA A 66 -7.92 -1.44 10.42
N ASP A 67 -8.43 -0.21 10.33
CA ASP A 67 -9.42 0.23 9.36
C ASP A 67 -8.78 1.14 8.31
N LYS A 68 -9.19 0.98 7.04
CA LYS A 68 -8.81 1.89 5.97
C LYS A 68 -9.91 2.91 5.70
N VAL A 69 -9.52 4.17 5.60
CA VAL A 69 -10.43 5.27 5.23
C VAL A 69 -9.95 5.88 3.93
N GLN A 70 -10.80 5.81 2.89
CA GLN A 70 -10.48 6.43 1.60
C GLN A 70 -10.84 7.92 1.64
N MET A 71 -9.87 8.77 1.32
CA MET A 71 -10.07 10.21 1.22
C MET A 71 -9.06 10.84 0.26
N GLN A 72 -9.42 11.98 -0.34
CA GLN A 72 -8.51 12.67 -1.25
C GLN A 72 -7.17 13.01 -0.58
N PRO A 73 -6.04 12.99 -1.32
CA PRO A 73 -4.70 13.13 -0.75
C PRO A 73 -4.49 14.36 0.13
N ALA A 74 -5.02 15.53 -0.29
CA ALA A 74 -4.90 16.76 0.48
C ALA A 74 -5.71 16.73 1.79
N ILE A 75 -6.86 16.04 1.78
CA ILE A 75 -7.70 15.83 2.96
C ILE A 75 -7.01 14.84 3.90
N ALA A 76 -6.45 13.75 3.36
CA ALA A 76 -5.73 12.74 4.14
C ALA A 76 -4.55 13.32 4.93
N VAL A 77 -3.76 14.23 4.32
CA VAL A 77 -2.67 14.92 5.02
C VAL A 77 -3.22 15.80 6.14
N LYS A 78 -4.31 16.55 5.91
CA LYS A 78 -4.93 17.38 6.95
C LYS A 78 -5.49 16.53 8.10
N ALA A 79 -6.16 15.43 7.79
CA ALA A 79 -6.69 14.50 8.78
C ALA A 79 -5.57 13.87 9.63
N LEU A 80 -4.43 13.52 9.02
CA LEU A 80 -3.26 13.04 9.75
C LEU A 80 -2.70 14.11 10.70
N ILE A 81 -2.60 15.37 10.24
CA ILE A 81 -2.13 16.50 11.08
C ILE A 81 -3.10 16.76 12.24
N ALA A 82 -4.40 16.68 11.99
CA ALA A 82 -5.44 16.86 13.01
C ALA A 82 -5.52 15.68 14.00
N GLY A 83 -5.02 14.51 13.64
CA GLY A 83 -5.14 13.29 14.44
C GLY A 83 -6.45 12.52 14.21
N ASP A 84 -7.22 12.87 13.17
CA ASP A 84 -8.44 12.16 12.77
C ASP A 84 -8.14 10.79 12.17
N VAL A 85 -6.92 10.60 11.65
CA VAL A 85 -6.35 9.32 11.22
C VAL A 85 -4.96 9.14 11.81
N ASP A 86 -4.56 7.90 12.01
CA ASP A 86 -3.29 7.56 12.66
C ASP A 86 -2.12 7.48 11.67
N TYR A 87 -2.40 7.01 10.46
CA TYR A 87 -1.41 6.70 9.44
C TYR A 87 -1.86 7.16 8.06
N LEU A 88 -0.89 7.54 7.23
CA LEU A 88 -1.11 7.95 5.83
C LEU A 88 -0.43 6.97 4.88
N LEU A 89 -1.23 6.23 4.11
CA LEU A 89 -0.77 5.39 3.02
C LEU A 89 -0.85 6.17 1.70
N ALA A 90 0.00 7.16 1.53
CA ALA A 90 0.06 8.01 0.34
C ALA A 90 1.46 8.63 0.23
N TRP A 91 2.43 7.83 -0.24
CA TRP A 91 3.86 8.19 -0.27
C TRP A 91 4.13 9.62 -0.78
N GLY A 92 3.77 9.90 -2.04
CA GLY A 92 4.05 11.20 -2.64
C GLY A 92 3.40 12.39 -1.92
N SER A 93 2.26 12.20 -1.25
CA SER A 93 1.62 13.24 -0.43
C SER A 93 2.33 13.44 0.89
N ALA A 94 2.79 12.33 1.51
CA ALA A 94 3.59 12.38 2.72
C ALA A 94 4.93 13.10 2.46
N ILE A 95 5.66 12.72 1.42
CA ILE A 95 6.94 13.36 1.07
C ILE A 95 6.74 14.85 0.76
N ARG A 96 5.71 15.23 -0.01
CA ARG A 96 5.40 16.65 -0.27
C ARG A 96 5.11 17.43 1.01
N ALA A 97 4.32 16.85 1.91
CA ALA A 97 4.02 17.48 3.19
C ALA A 97 5.27 17.64 4.06
N ALA A 98 6.11 16.61 4.15
CA ALA A 98 7.37 16.68 4.90
C ALA A 98 8.34 17.71 4.30
N VAL A 99 8.48 17.75 2.97
CA VAL A 99 9.28 18.74 2.25
C VAL A 99 8.81 20.18 2.54
N THR A 100 7.51 20.41 2.72
CA THR A 100 6.95 21.71 3.10
C THR A 100 6.98 21.98 4.59
N GLY A 101 7.58 21.11 5.41
CA GLY A 101 7.82 21.32 6.83
C GLY A 101 6.78 20.69 7.76
N VAL A 102 5.86 19.86 7.27
CA VAL A 102 4.97 19.08 8.16
C VAL A 102 5.81 18.03 8.87
N PRO A 103 5.75 17.94 10.23
CA PRO A 103 6.57 17.02 11.01
C PRO A 103 6.00 15.59 10.95
N LEU A 104 6.21 14.92 9.82
CA LEU A 104 5.83 13.54 9.58
C LEU A 104 6.96 12.80 8.86
N LYS A 105 7.02 11.47 9.00
CA LYS A 105 7.99 10.62 8.31
C LYS A 105 7.32 9.37 7.74
N ALA A 106 7.85 8.90 6.62
CA ALA A 106 7.56 7.56 6.16
C ALA A 106 8.36 6.55 7.02
N VAL A 107 7.67 5.52 7.52
CA VAL A 107 8.24 4.53 8.46
C VAL A 107 8.32 3.12 7.87
N VAL A 108 7.61 2.85 6.78
CA VAL A 108 7.71 1.63 5.98
C VAL A 108 7.41 1.94 4.52
N GLY A 109 8.28 1.47 3.63
CA GLY A 109 8.09 1.48 2.20
C GLY A 109 7.42 0.18 1.73
N MET A 110 6.57 0.27 0.70
CA MET A 110 5.93 -0.89 0.10
C MET A 110 6.31 -1.04 -1.38
N ALA A 111 5.93 -0.10 -2.24
CA ALA A 111 6.35 -0.10 -3.64
C ALA A 111 7.42 0.98 -3.87
N TYR A 112 8.62 0.54 -4.27
CA TYR A 112 9.77 1.41 -4.55
C TYR A 112 9.92 1.76 -6.03
N ARG A 113 9.05 1.21 -6.89
CA ARG A 113 8.96 1.49 -8.32
C ARG A 113 7.52 1.81 -8.71
N PRO A 114 7.31 2.57 -9.82
CA PRO A 114 5.96 2.85 -10.32
C PRO A 114 5.21 1.58 -10.71
N LEU A 115 3.93 1.54 -10.39
CA LEU A 115 3.01 0.46 -10.81
C LEU A 115 2.19 0.90 -12.03
N HIS A 116 2.87 1.50 -13.02
CA HIS A 116 2.25 2.06 -14.21
C HIS A 116 2.79 1.40 -15.49
N VAL A 117 1.89 1.26 -16.44
CA VAL A 117 2.19 0.79 -17.80
C VAL A 117 1.90 1.94 -18.75
N LEU A 118 2.81 2.23 -19.67
CA LEU A 118 2.49 3.09 -20.81
C LEU A 118 1.73 2.26 -21.81
N ILE A 119 0.43 2.53 -21.92
CA ILE A 119 -0.43 1.94 -22.96
C ILE A 119 -0.60 2.91 -24.13
N ALA A 120 -0.86 2.37 -25.30
CA ALA A 120 -1.11 3.11 -26.54
C ALA A 120 -2.26 2.49 -27.34
N ARG A 121 -2.81 3.27 -28.27
CA ARG A 121 -3.82 2.82 -29.22
C ARG A 121 -3.31 1.64 -30.06
N PRO A 122 -4.21 0.80 -30.60
CA PRO A 122 -3.83 -0.40 -31.37
C PRO A 122 -2.97 -0.12 -32.61
N ASP A 123 -3.10 1.09 -33.21
CA ASP A 123 -2.32 1.53 -34.37
C ASP A 123 -0.87 1.91 -34.01
N ILE A 124 -0.56 2.18 -32.75
CA ILE A 124 0.79 2.46 -32.23
C ILE A 124 1.42 1.12 -31.82
N LYS A 125 2.21 0.54 -32.72
CA LYS A 125 2.77 -0.80 -32.55
C LYS A 125 4.11 -0.82 -31.83
N THR A 126 4.86 0.25 -31.96
CA THR A 126 6.21 0.41 -31.41
C THR A 126 6.39 1.77 -30.76
N PRO A 127 7.36 1.94 -29.86
CA PRO A 127 7.68 3.26 -29.30
C PRO A 127 7.98 4.34 -30.34
N LYS A 128 8.48 3.96 -31.54
CA LYS A 128 8.77 4.92 -32.62
C LYS A 128 7.52 5.59 -33.16
N ASP A 129 6.38 4.92 -33.08
CA ASP A 129 5.09 5.43 -33.57
C ASP A 129 4.51 6.52 -32.65
N LEU A 130 5.14 6.78 -31.49
CA LEU A 130 4.75 7.86 -30.56
C LEU A 130 5.11 9.26 -31.09
N LYS A 131 5.98 9.37 -32.10
CA LYS A 131 6.36 10.68 -32.61
C LYS A 131 5.17 11.46 -33.16
N GLY A 132 4.97 12.69 -32.69
CA GLY A 132 3.84 13.55 -33.02
C GLY A 132 2.53 13.19 -32.33
N LYS A 133 2.51 12.19 -31.43
CA LYS A 133 1.33 11.70 -30.75
C LYS A 133 1.02 12.44 -29.46
N ILE A 134 -0.21 12.28 -28.99
CA ILE A 134 -0.74 12.91 -27.76
C ILE A 134 -0.66 11.92 -26.61
N ILE A 135 0.05 12.30 -25.54
CA ILE A 135 0.12 11.52 -24.30
C ILE A 135 -0.74 12.19 -23.23
N GLY A 136 -1.71 11.46 -22.68
CA GLY A 136 -2.56 11.92 -21.59
C GLY A 136 -1.91 11.72 -20.22
N VAL A 137 -2.03 12.74 -19.34
CA VAL A 137 -1.54 12.69 -17.95
C VAL A 137 -2.62 13.15 -16.97
N ASP A 138 -2.40 12.95 -15.66
CA ASP A 138 -3.34 13.37 -14.61
C ASP A 138 -3.23 14.87 -14.31
N SER A 139 -2.02 15.40 -14.29
CA SER A 139 -1.73 16.80 -13.95
C SER A 139 -0.36 17.21 -14.49
N VAL A 140 -0.20 18.50 -14.80
CA VAL A 140 1.09 19.08 -15.17
C VAL A 140 2.07 18.95 -14.01
N ALA A 141 3.30 18.54 -14.29
CA ALA A 141 4.34 18.27 -13.31
C ALA A 141 3.94 17.25 -12.23
N GLY A 142 2.91 16.43 -12.50
CA GLY A 142 2.50 15.31 -11.66
C GLY A 142 3.40 14.08 -11.83
N THR A 143 3.14 13.06 -11.04
CA THR A 143 3.90 11.79 -11.15
C THR A 143 3.72 11.14 -12.53
N VAL A 144 2.50 11.14 -13.06
CA VAL A 144 2.21 10.54 -14.39
C VAL A 144 2.83 11.36 -15.52
N ASP A 145 2.84 12.71 -15.42
CA ASP A 145 3.57 13.56 -16.38
C ASP A 145 5.08 13.25 -16.36
N TYR A 146 5.67 13.16 -15.16
CA TYR A 146 7.08 12.80 -15.04
C TYR A 146 7.36 11.41 -15.65
N LEU A 147 6.55 10.42 -15.33
CA LEU A 147 6.68 9.07 -15.88
C LEU A 147 6.52 9.03 -17.41
N SER A 148 5.62 9.86 -17.97
CA SER A 148 5.49 10.01 -19.42
C SER A 148 6.76 10.53 -20.06
N ARG A 149 7.36 11.55 -19.46
CA ARG A 149 8.64 12.15 -19.94
C ARG A 149 9.80 11.16 -19.84
N VAL A 150 9.86 10.39 -18.75
CA VAL A 150 10.85 9.32 -18.59
C VAL A 150 10.72 8.27 -19.68
N ALA A 151 9.50 7.81 -19.96
CA ALA A 151 9.25 6.83 -21.02
C ALA A 151 9.63 7.37 -22.41
N VAL A 152 9.27 8.59 -22.73
CA VAL A 152 9.58 9.27 -24.00
C VAL A 152 11.09 9.40 -24.19
N ARG A 153 11.83 9.81 -23.14
CA ARG A 153 13.31 9.86 -23.18
C ARG A 153 13.93 8.48 -23.29
N HIS A 154 13.39 7.49 -22.60
CA HIS A 154 13.84 6.11 -22.70
C HIS A 154 13.75 5.55 -24.12
N PHE A 155 12.74 5.99 -24.88
CA PHE A 155 12.58 5.65 -26.30
C PHE A 155 13.44 6.49 -27.26
N GLY A 156 14.25 7.41 -26.75
CA GLY A 156 15.14 8.25 -27.54
C GLY A 156 14.49 9.52 -28.12
N PHE A 157 13.35 9.96 -27.56
CA PHE A 157 12.63 11.17 -27.98
C PHE A 157 12.77 12.30 -26.96
N GLU A 158 12.53 13.53 -27.42
CA GLU A 158 12.45 14.72 -26.57
C GLU A 158 10.99 15.03 -26.23
N PRO A 159 10.58 14.94 -24.94
CA PRO A 159 9.17 15.12 -24.54
C PRO A 159 8.55 16.44 -24.96
N GLU A 160 9.33 17.51 -25.02
CA GLU A 160 8.88 18.85 -25.35
C GLU A 160 8.72 19.09 -26.86
N LYS A 161 9.30 18.21 -27.71
CA LYS A 161 9.34 18.40 -29.17
C LYS A 161 8.65 17.29 -29.93
N ASP A 162 8.87 16.04 -29.49
CA ASP A 162 8.47 14.87 -30.28
C ASP A 162 7.07 14.35 -29.93
N VAL A 163 6.49 14.77 -28.80
CA VAL A 163 5.14 14.39 -28.38
C VAL A 163 4.39 15.58 -27.80
N LYS A 164 3.06 15.47 -27.76
CA LYS A 164 2.21 16.46 -27.06
C LYS A 164 1.70 15.85 -25.77
N ILE A 165 2.03 16.44 -24.62
CA ILE A 165 1.53 15.99 -23.31
C ILE A 165 0.38 16.90 -22.89
N ILE A 166 -0.80 16.31 -22.57
CA ILE A 166 -2.00 17.03 -22.14
C ILE A 166 -2.62 16.44 -20.88
N VAL A 167 -3.27 17.27 -20.07
CA VAL A 167 -4.05 16.81 -18.91
C VAL A 167 -5.34 16.15 -19.38
N SER A 168 -5.58 14.91 -18.93
CA SER A 168 -6.73 14.08 -19.31
C SER A 168 -7.37 13.37 -18.10
N GLY A 169 -7.07 13.80 -16.88
CA GLY A 169 -7.65 13.33 -15.62
C GLY A 169 -7.06 12.02 -15.07
N GLU A 170 -7.76 11.40 -14.15
CA GLU A 170 -7.35 10.17 -13.45
C GLU A 170 -7.39 8.93 -14.37
N SER A 171 -6.83 7.79 -13.90
CA SER A 171 -6.72 6.56 -14.70
C SER A 171 -8.01 6.12 -15.40
N PRO A 172 -9.19 6.10 -14.77
CA PRO A 172 -10.43 5.75 -15.47
C PRO A 172 -10.76 6.73 -16.58
N THR A 173 -10.56 8.03 -16.37
CA THR A 173 -10.83 9.09 -17.36
C THR A 173 -9.85 8.99 -18.54
N ARG A 174 -8.56 8.75 -18.27
CA ARG A 174 -7.55 8.54 -19.31
C ARG A 174 -7.83 7.27 -20.14
N LEU A 175 -8.33 6.21 -19.51
CA LEU A 175 -8.77 5.02 -20.24
C LEU A 175 -9.96 5.32 -21.16
N ALA A 176 -10.91 6.13 -20.73
CA ALA A 176 -12.02 6.58 -21.59
C ALA A 176 -11.50 7.50 -22.72
N ALA A 177 -10.56 8.40 -22.44
CA ALA A 177 -9.99 9.30 -23.42
C ALA A 177 -9.21 8.58 -24.53
N ILE A 178 -8.44 7.53 -24.20
CA ILE A 178 -7.71 6.74 -25.20
C ILE A 178 -8.68 5.89 -26.05
N ARG A 179 -9.76 5.37 -25.45
CA ARG A 179 -10.84 4.68 -26.19
C ARG A 179 -11.55 5.62 -27.19
N ALA A 180 -11.78 6.87 -26.78
CA ALA A 180 -12.38 7.89 -27.65
C ALA A 180 -11.41 8.46 -28.69
N GLY A 181 -10.12 8.11 -28.65
CA GLY A 181 -9.09 8.62 -29.57
C GLY A 181 -8.69 10.07 -29.32
N SER A 182 -9.07 10.68 -28.19
CA SER A 182 -8.65 12.05 -27.84
C SER A 182 -7.22 12.13 -27.30
N ILE A 183 -6.65 11.00 -26.88
CA ILE A 183 -5.22 10.79 -26.61
C ILE A 183 -4.76 9.50 -27.29
N ASP A 184 -3.48 9.42 -27.61
CA ASP A 184 -2.89 8.29 -28.33
C ASP A 184 -2.21 7.29 -27.39
N ALA A 185 -1.66 7.77 -26.27
CA ALA A 185 -1.00 6.97 -25.25
C ALA A 185 -1.19 7.57 -23.85
N THR A 186 -1.00 6.76 -22.81
CA THR A 186 -1.01 7.23 -21.42
C THR A 186 -0.34 6.24 -20.49
N PRO A 187 0.46 6.69 -19.51
CA PRO A 187 0.75 5.85 -18.34
C PRO A 187 -0.51 5.63 -17.53
N ILE A 188 -0.81 4.38 -17.21
CA ILE A 188 -2.01 4.02 -16.45
C ILE A 188 -1.64 2.96 -15.41
N ASP A 189 -2.36 2.93 -14.29
CA ASP A 189 -2.19 1.88 -13.28
C ASP A 189 -2.27 0.48 -13.92
N VAL A 190 -1.43 -0.42 -13.47
CA VAL A 190 -1.28 -1.76 -14.05
C VAL A 190 -2.59 -2.54 -14.12
N ALA A 191 -3.50 -2.38 -13.15
CA ALA A 191 -4.79 -3.08 -13.20
C ALA A 191 -5.71 -2.56 -14.31
N PHE A 192 -5.67 -1.24 -14.60
CA PHE A 192 -6.38 -0.66 -15.74
C PHE A 192 -5.69 -0.99 -17.06
N ALA A 193 -4.36 -1.10 -17.05
CA ALA A 193 -3.60 -1.53 -18.24
C ALA A 193 -4.01 -2.94 -18.68
N MET A 194 -4.22 -3.87 -17.72
CA MET A 194 -4.70 -5.23 -18.06
C MET A 194 -6.06 -5.22 -18.74
N LYS A 195 -6.98 -4.36 -18.30
CA LYS A 195 -8.28 -4.18 -18.98
C LYS A 195 -8.11 -3.61 -20.38
N ALA A 196 -7.26 -2.60 -20.54
CA ALA A 196 -6.96 -1.99 -21.83
C ALA A 196 -6.33 -3.00 -22.82
N GLU A 197 -5.40 -3.84 -22.35
CA GLU A 197 -4.79 -4.88 -23.18
C GLU A 197 -5.81 -5.91 -23.68
N ASP A 198 -6.76 -6.31 -22.84
CA ASP A 198 -7.86 -7.21 -23.25
C ASP A 198 -8.78 -6.57 -24.31
N GLU A 199 -8.84 -5.23 -24.38
CA GLU A 199 -9.54 -4.45 -25.39
C GLU A 199 -8.68 -4.20 -26.66
N GLY A 200 -7.44 -4.71 -26.70
CA GLY A 200 -6.53 -4.60 -27.85
C GLY A 200 -5.56 -3.43 -27.83
N PHE A 201 -5.58 -2.59 -26.78
CA PHE A 201 -4.57 -1.55 -26.59
C PHE A 201 -3.18 -2.16 -26.38
N LYS A 202 -2.13 -1.42 -26.74
CA LYS A 202 -0.76 -1.92 -26.75
C LYS A 202 -0.01 -1.47 -25.50
N ARG A 203 0.61 -2.43 -24.82
CA ARG A 203 1.65 -2.13 -23.82
C ARG A 203 2.92 -1.75 -24.55
N LEU A 204 3.43 -0.55 -24.31
CA LEU A 204 4.72 -0.13 -24.83
C LEU A 204 5.84 -0.43 -23.83
N ILE A 205 5.61 -0.18 -22.54
CA ILE A 205 6.58 -0.47 -21.47
C ILE A 205 5.89 -0.49 -20.10
N TYR A 206 6.42 -1.30 -19.18
CA TYR A 206 6.17 -1.19 -17.75
C TYR A 206 7.17 -0.20 -17.15
N LEU A 207 6.66 0.89 -16.54
CA LEU A 207 7.51 2.01 -16.11
C LEU A 207 8.37 1.66 -14.89
N GLY A 208 7.96 0.66 -14.10
CA GLY A 208 8.76 0.13 -13.02
C GLY A 208 10.06 -0.55 -13.46
N ASP A 209 10.20 -0.90 -14.76
CA ASP A 209 11.44 -1.51 -15.28
C ASP A 209 12.53 -0.49 -15.56
N ILE A 210 12.16 0.79 -15.75
CA ILE A 210 13.08 1.83 -16.19
C ILE A 210 13.39 2.90 -15.15
N ILE A 211 12.66 2.92 -14.03
CA ILE A 211 12.91 3.92 -12.99
C ILE A 211 12.58 3.40 -11.59
N GLU A 212 13.40 3.77 -10.62
CA GLU A 212 13.09 3.64 -9.20
C GLU A 212 12.52 4.97 -8.70
N LEU A 213 11.18 5.07 -8.69
CA LEU A 213 10.45 6.18 -8.08
C LEU A 213 9.45 5.60 -7.08
N PRO A 214 9.61 5.86 -5.79
CA PRO A 214 8.73 5.29 -4.76
C PRO A 214 7.28 5.67 -5.00
N LEU A 215 6.38 4.70 -4.86
CA LEU A 215 4.96 4.90 -5.08
C LEU A 215 4.14 4.76 -3.81
N SER A 216 4.50 3.84 -2.93
CA SER A 216 3.71 3.58 -1.73
C SER A 216 4.54 3.25 -0.50
N GLY A 217 3.98 3.63 0.64
CA GLY A 217 4.53 3.45 1.97
C GLY A 217 3.58 4.08 2.98
N ILE A 218 3.83 3.82 4.25
CA ILE A 218 3.05 4.38 5.35
C ILE A 218 3.88 5.45 6.05
N ALA A 219 3.26 6.60 6.25
CA ALA A 219 3.81 7.73 7.00
C ALA A 219 2.99 7.99 8.26
N VAL A 220 3.64 8.61 9.25
CA VAL A 220 3.10 8.93 10.57
C VAL A 220 3.64 10.26 11.04
N MET A 221 2.90 10.97 11.91
CA MET A 221 3.40 12.20 12.54
C MET A 221 4.57 11.91 13.48
N ASP A 222 5.59 12.77 13.49
CA ASP A 222 6.76 12.66 14.39
C ASP A 222 6.37 12.51 15.85
N LYS A 223 5.33 13.23 16.28
CA LYS A 223 4.79 13.13 17.64
C LYS A 223 4.37 11.69 17.97
N LYS A 224 3.63 11.02 17.06
CA LYS A 224 3.18 9.65 17.26
C LYS A 224 4.37 8.67 17.26
N LEU A 225 5.33 8.88 16.36
CA LEU A 225 6.55 8.08 16.31
C LEU A 225 7.36 8.16 17.63
N GLN A 226 7.35 9.31 18.30
CA GLN A 226 8.03 9.50 19.59
C GLN A 226 7.23 8.96 20.78
N THR A 227 5.91 9.19 20.80
CA THR A 227 5.08 8.89 21.98
C THR A 227 4.43 7.51 21.93
N GLN A 228 4.29 6.89 20.76
CA GLN A 228 3.63 5.60 20.53
C GLN A 228 4.48 4.68 19.65
N ARG A 229 5.81 4.68 19.87
CA ARG A 229 6.79 3.94 19.05
C ARG A 229 6.44 2.47 18.90
N GLU A 230 5.96 1.81 19.96
CA GLU A 230 5.59 0.39 19.92
C GLU A 230 4.39 0.13 19.01
N GLN A 231 3.36 1.02 19.02
CA GLN A 231 2.24 0.91 18.09
C GLN A 231 2.72 1.06 16.63
N VAL A 232 3.59 2.04 16.37
CA VAL A 232 4.17 2.24 15.02
C VAL A 232 4.98 1.01 14.59
N LYS A 233 5.77 0.41 15.49
CA LYS A 233 6.53 -0.83 15.22
C LYS A 233 5.62 -2.00 14.85
N LYS A 234 4.50 -2.18 15.55
CA LYS A 234 3.48 -3.17 15.23
C LYS A 234 2.90 -2.96 13.82
N VAL A 235 2.58 -1.71 13.45
CA VAL A 235 2.10 -1.36 12.11
C VAL A 235 3.13 -1.67 11.04
N VAL A 236 4.39 -1.30 11.27
CA VAL A 236 5.52 -1.59 10.36
C VAL A 236 5.65 -3.10 10.16
N ARG A 237 5.68 -3.88 11.27
CA ARG A 237 5.80 -5.35 11.22
C ARG A 237 4.67 -6.00 10.44
N ALA A 238 3.42 -5.65 10.74
CA ALA A 238 2.25 -6.18 10.05
C ALA A 238 2.28 -5.86 8.54
N THR A 239 2.66 -4.64 8.17
CA THR A 239 2.75 -4.21 6.77
C THR A 239 3.85 -4.97 6.01
N VAL A 240 5.04 -5.13 6.61
CA VAL A 240 6.15 -5.91 6.01
C VAL A 240 5.73 -7.38 5.84
N ARG A 241 5.04 -7.98 6.83
CA ARG A 241 4.47 -9.34 6.69
C ARG A 241 3.51 -9.43 5.50
N GLY A 242 2.66 -8.42 5.29
CA GLY A 242 1.74 -8.35 4.14
C GLY A 242 2.49 -8.34 2.81
N THR A 243 3.56 -7.54 2.69
CA THR A 243 4.39 -7.51 1.48
C THR A 243 5.08 -8.85 1.23
N ARG A 244 5.68 -9.44 2.27
CA ARG A 244 6.33 -10.76 2.17
C ARG A 244 5.35 -11.86 1.77
N PHE A 245 4.15 -11.85 2.36
CA PHE A 245 3.10 -12.80 1.99
C PHE A 245 2.77 -12.73 0.49
N MET A 246 2.58 -11.52 -0.05
CA MET A 246 2.31 -11.32 -1.47
C MET A 246 3.39 -11.96 -2.35
N LYS A 247 4.65 -11.81 -1.99
CA LYS A 247 5.78 -12.34 -2.78
C LYS A 247 5.91 -13.86 -2.68
N GLN A 248 5.52 -14.43 -1.55
CA GLN A 248 5.69 -15.87 -1.28
C GLN A 248 4.47 -16.71 -1.66
N ASN A 249 3.28 -16.10 -1.77
CA ASN A 249 2.01 -16.81 -1.94
C ASN A 249 1.26 -16.32 -3.19
N ARG A 250 1.87 -16.54 -4.38
CA ARG A 250 1.36 -16.03 -5.67
C ARG A 250 -0.11 -16.36 -5.90
N ALA A 251 -0.50 -17.63 -5.77
CA ALA A 251 -1.87 -18.07 -6.11
C ALA A 251 -2.93 -17.39 -5.23
N GLU A 252 -2.72 -17.38 -3.91
CA GLU A 252 -3.65 -16.75 -2.98
C GLU A 252 -3.67 -15.22 -3.15
N THR A 253 -2.51 -14.62 -3.42
CA THR A 253 -2.40 -13.18 -3.69
C THR A 253 -3.18 -12.78 -4.93
N ILE A 254 -3.11 -13.56 -6.01
CA ILE A 254 -3.88 -13.33 -7.25
C ILE A 254 -5.39 -13.38 -6.95
N GLN A 255 -5.85 -14.38 -6.21
CA GLN A 255 -7.26 -14.48 -5.84
C GLN A 255 -7.69 -13.26 -5.01
N MET A 256 -6.93 -12.92 -3.97
CA MET A 256 -7.22 -11.73 -3.14
C MET A 256 -7.22 -10.44 -3.96
N LEU A 257 -6.32 -10.31 -4.95
CA LEU A 257 -6.22 -9.14 -5.83
C LEU A 257 -7.41 -9.05 -6.78
N SER A 258 -7.83 -10.18 -7.36
CA SER A 258 -9.02 -10.29 -8.21
C SER A 258 -10.25 -9.78 -7.46
N ASP A 259 -10.49 -10.30 -6.26
CA ASP A 259 -11.62 -9.91 -5.41
C ASP A 259 -11.54 -8.42 -4.99
N TYR A 260 -10.34 -7.95 -4.68
CA TYR A 260 -10.14 -6.59 -4.19
C TYR A 260 -10.34 -5.52 -5.27
N LEU A 261 -9.80 -5.75 -6.48
CA LEU A 261 -9.88 -4.79 -7.58
C LEU A 261 -11.08 -5.01 -8.50
N HIS A 262 -11.89 -6.07 -8.27
CA HIS A 262 -13.00 -6.47 -9.14
C HIS A 262 -12.54 -6.66 -10.60
N ILE A 263 -11.48 -7.44 -10.78
CA ILE A 263 -10.92 -7.83 -12.06
C ILE A 263 -10.90 -9.35 -12.18
N THR A 264 -10.80 -9.89 -13.40
CA THR A 264 -10.74 -11.34 -13.58
C THR A 264 -9.46 -11.95 -12.98
N PRO A 265 -9.46 -13.22 -12.58
CA PRO A 265 -8.23 -13.89 -12.09
C PRO A 265 -7.08 -13.82 -13.12
N SER A 266 -7.39 -13.88 -14.42
CA SER A 266 -6.38 -13.72 -15.49
C SER A 266 -5.75 -12.32 -15.49
N GLN A 267 -6.57 -11.27 -15.36
CA GLN A 267 -6.09 -9.89 -15.24
C GLN A 267 -5.28 -9.69 -13.97
N ALA A 268 -5.74 -10.25 -12.84
CA ALA A 268 -5.02 -10.20 -11.57
C ALA A 268 -3.66 -10.89 -11.65
N ALA A 269 -3.57 -12.05 -12.33
CA ALA A 269 -2.32 -12.75 -12.55
C ALA A 269 -1.34 -11.91 -13.39
N LYS A 270 -1.79 -11.36 -14.51
CA LYS A 270 -0.97 -10.47 -15.35
C LYS A 270 -0.49 -9.23 -14.58
N ALA A 271 -1.37 -8.60 -13.78
CA ALA A 271 -1.03 -7.43 -12.96
C ALA A 271 0.00 -7.79 -11.87
N TYR A 272 -0.19 -8.92 -11.20
CA TYR A 272 0.74 -9.44 -10.20
C TYR A 272 2.13 -9.69 -10.81
N ASP A 273 2.19 -10.49 -11.87
CA ASP A 273 3.46 -10.87 -12.52
C ASP A 273 4.23 -9.64 -13.06
N ALA A 274 3.52 -8.65 -13.58
CA ALA A 274 4.13 -7.41 -14.05
C ALA A 274 4.68 -6.53 -12.93
N SER A 275 4.15 -6.62 -11.70
CA SER A 275 4.39 -5.60 -10.67
C SER A 275 5.04 -6.13 -9.39
N ILE A 276 5.04 -7.43 -9.14
CA ILE A 276 5.48 -7.97 -7.83
C ILE A 276 6.93 -7.58 -7.48
N ASN A 277 7.80 -7.45 -8.48
CA ASN A 277 9.19 -7.03 -8.31
C ASN A 277 9.35 -5.52 -8.00
N SER A 278 8.27 -4.75 -8.06
CA SER A 278 8.26 -3.34 -7.64
C SER A 278 8.02 -3.16 -6.15
N PHE A 279 7.69 -4.23 -5.43
CA PHE A 279 7.49 -4.20 -3.98
C PHE A 279 8.79 -4.56 -3.23
N THR A 280 9.00 -3.90 -2.09
CA THR A 280 10.17 -4.12 -1.23
C THR A 280 10.16 -5.53 -0.64
N ASP A 281 11.34 -6.05 -0.28
CA ASP A 281 11.45 -7.32 0.45
C ASP A 281 11.47 -7.09 1.97
N ASP A 282 11.96 -5.95 2.38
CA ASP A 282 12.24 -5.65 3.77
C ASP A 282 11.48 -4.42 4.32
N GLY A 283 10.75 -3.68 3.50
CA GLY A 283 10.03 -2.48 3.93
C GLY A 283 10.84 -1.19 3.84
N MET A 284 12.03 -1.21 3.23
CA MET A 284 12.85 -0.02 3.02
C MET A 284 12.81 0.43 1.55
N ILE A 285 12.97 1.72 1.35
CA ILE A 285 13.19 2.33 0.04
C ILE A 285 14.61 2.90 0.03
N SER A 286 15.31 2.76 -1.10
CA SER A 286 16.67 3.24 -1.23
C SER A 286 16.75 4.76 -1.11
N ASP A 287 17.84 5.25 -0.56
CA ASP A 287 18.11 6.70 -0.46
C ASP A 287 18.07 7.36 -1.85
N LYS A 288 18.51 6.64 -2.90
CA LYS A 288 18.44 7.09 -4.29
C LYS A 288 16.98 7.35 -4.71
N GLY A 289 16.08 6.42 -4.43
CA GLY A 289 14.66 6.56 -4.76
C GLY A 289 14.01 7.71 -3.98
N VAL A 290 14.28 7.81 -2.68
CA VAL A 290 13.75 8.93 -1.86
C VAL A 290 14.28 10.26 -2.36
N ASN A 291 15.59 10.39 -2.62
CA ASN A 291 16.21 11.63 -3.14
C ASN A 291 15.61 12.06 -4.48
N LEU A 292 15.35 11.10 -5.39
CA LEU A 292 14.71 11.40 -6.67
C LEU A 292 13.32 12.00 -6.45
N ASP A 293 12.49 11.42 -5.58
CA ASP A 293 11.13 11.92 -5.30
C ASP A 293 11.19 13.31 -4.64
N VAL A 294 12.14 13.53 -3.73
CA VAL A 294 12.39 14.84 -3.11
C VAL A 294 12.79 15.88 -4.16
N GLN A 295 13.71 15.54 -5.07
CA GLN A 295 14.13 16.43 -6.15
C GLN A 295 12.93 16.83 -7.01
N LEU A 296 12.13 15.88 -7.48
CA LEU A 296 10.92 16.14 -8.28
C LEU A 296 9.90 16.99 -7.51
N THR A 297 9.77 16.75 -6.22
CA THR A 297 8.89 17.54 -5.35
C THR A 297 9.39 18.97 -5.20
N LYS A 298 10.70 19.18 -4.98
CA LYS A 298 11.32 20.51 -4.91
C LYS A 298 11.16 21.27 -6.22
N GLU A 299 11.42 20.65 -7.36
CA GLU A 299 11.24 21.24 -8.68
C GLU A 299 9.80 21.73 -8.90
N ARG A 300 8.83 20.88 -8.58
CA ARG A 300 7.39 21.22 -8.67
C ARG A 300 7.00 22.40 -7.78
N LEU A 301 7.52 22.43 -6.55
CA LEU A 301 7.23 23.45 -5.55
C LEU A 301 8.13 24.69 -5.70
N LYS A 302 9.08 24.70 -6.65
CA LYS A 302 10.10 25.74 -6.85
C LYS A 302 10.91 26.01 -5.56
N MET A 303 11.23 24.96 -4.84
CA MET A 303 11.99 24.99 -3.59
C MET A 303 13.47 24.71 -3.84
N THR A 304 14.35 25.48 -3.17
CA THR A 304 15.81 25.29 -3.26
C THR A 304 16.42 24.71 -1.98
N LYS A 305 15.70 24.78 -0.87
CA LYS A 305 16.19 24.32 0.45
C LYS A 305 16.54 22.83 0.41
N ASP A 306 17.70 22.50 0.96
CA ASP A 306 18.06 21.09 1.18
C ASP A 306 17.35 20.53 2.40
N ILE A 307 16.86 19.29 2.25
CA ILE A 307 16.09 18.59 3.28
C ILE A 307 16.77 17.23 3.52
N PRO A 308 17.36 17.04 4.70
CA PRO A 308 18.00 15.77 5.06
C PRO A 308 17.00 14.61 5.03
N LEU A 309 17.40 13.43 4.54
CA LEU A 309 16.52 12.26 4.43
C LEU A 309 15.92 11.84 5.77
N ASN A 310 16.66 11.99 6.88
CA ASN A 310 16.17 11.66 8.22
C ASN A 310 15.01 12.54 8.71
N GLN A 311 14.69 13.65 8.00
CA GLN A 311 13.48 14.43 8.22
C GLN A 311 12.27 13.88 7.46
N LEU A 312 12.48 12.99 6.48
CA LEU A 312 11.46 12.51 5.55
C LEU A 312 11.12 11.04 5.78
N VAL A 313 12.11 10.25 6.20
CA VAL A 313 11.98 8.80 6.40
C VAL A 313 12.68 8.37 7.69
N ASP A 314 12.12 7.33 8.33
CA ASP A 314 12.75 6.66 9.47
C ASP A 314 12.62 5.14 9.32
N TRP A 315 13.71 4.49 8.89
CA TRP A 315 13.78 3.05 8.72
C TRP A 315 14.24 2.31 9.97
N SER A 316 14.40 2.98 11.13
CA SER A 316 14.89 2.33 12.35
C SER A 316 14.03 1.15 12.77
N LEU A 317 12.69 1.31 12.72
CA LEU A 317 11.74 0.26 13.06
C LEU A 317 11.77 -0.92 12.09
N VAL A 318 11.99 -0.67 10.81
CA VAL A 318 12.16 -1.74 9.80
C VAL A 318 13.45 -2.51 10.06
N LYS A 319 14.54 -1.83 10.39
CA LYS A 319 15.83 -2.45 10.70
C LYS A 319 15.78 -3.34 11.94
N GLU A 320 14.93 -3.00 12.92
CA GLU A 320 14.69 -3.81 14.11
C GLU A 320 13.92 -5.12 13.82
N LEU A 321 13.38 -5.34 12.61
CA LEU A 321 12.69 -6.57 12.21
C LEU A 321 13.62 -7.63 11.61
N LYS A 322 14.87 -7.29 11.39
CA LYS A 322 15.94 -8.18 10.90
C LYS A 322 16.58 -8.88 12.06
#